data_6b0b1be9fc94ede889985a77f4ecd722
#
_entry.id   6b0b1be9fc94ede889985a77f4ecd722
#
_cell.length_a   1.000
_cell.length_b   1.000
_cell.length_c   1.000
_cell.angle_alpha   90.00
_cell.angle_beta   90.00
_cell.angle_gamma   90.00
#
_symmetry.space_group_name_H-M   'P 1'
#
loop_
_entity.id
_entity.type
_entity.pdbx_description
1 polymer ?
#
loop_
_entity_poly.entity_id
_entity_poly.type
_entity_poly.pdbx_seq_one_letter_code
_entity_poly.pdbx_strand_id
1 'polypeptide(L)'
;IEAEIKKLEAVEKNFYFLNMGATAIGTGINSDPAYPKAVAKHLSAITGLPITTAKNLIAATNDTSDFVTYSSELKRLAVKLSKICNDLRLLSSGPRTGIAEIQLPPRQPGSSIMPGKVNPVIPEAMSQISFRVIGNDLTVTLAAEAGQLELNVFEPVMLYAIYESVELLINGMKMLRVECVDGIVGNFERGKELVRNSISIVTALNPVIGYGAATSVAKAALQENRSVYDLVLER
;
A
#
# COMPACT_ATOMS: atom_id res chain seq x y z
N ILE A 1 6.37 2.96 4.31
CA ILE A 1 6.59 1.54 3.93
C ILE A 1 7.19 0.75 5.08
N GLU A 2 8.22 1.21 5.78
CA GLU A 2 8.86 0.48 6.89
C GLU A 2 7.87 -0.04 7.95
N ALA A 3 6.86 0.76 8.31
CA ALA A 3 5.82 0.33 9.25
C ALA A 3 4.98 -0.83 8.72
N GLU A 4 4.83 -0.96 7.40
CA GLU A 4 4.09 -2.06 6.77
C GLU A 4 4.91 -3.36 6.80
N ILE A 5 6.22 -3.29 6.61
CA ILE A 5 7.13 -4.44 6.74
C ILE A 5 6.97 -5.07 8.12
N LYS A 6 7.10 -4.27 9.19
CA LYS A 6 6.96 -4.76 10.57
C LYS A 6 5.62 -5.44 10.85
N LYS A 7 4.55 -5.00 10.20
CA LYS A 7 3.23 -5.58 10.39
C LYS A 7 3.09 -6.90 9.64
N LEU A 8 3.59 -6.99 8.41
CA LEU A 8 3.65 -8.25 7.68
C LEU A 8 4.48 -9.31 8.43
N GLU A 9 5.65 -8.94 8.95
CA GLU A 9 6.49 -9.80 9.79
C GLU A 9 5.77 -10.27 11.07
N ALA A 10 4.92 -9.41 11.64
CA ALA A 10 4.15 -9.78 12.83
C ALA A 10 3.06 -10.82 12.53
N VAL A 11 2.37 -10.69 11.41
CA VAL A 11 1.29 -11.59 10.99
C VAL A 11 1.82 -12.91 10.45
N GLU A 12 3.01 -12.94 9.85
CA GLU A 12 3.67 -14.16 9.37
C GLU A 12 3.72 -15.25 10.45
N LYS A 13 3.89 -14.87 11.71
CA LYS A 13 4.00 -15.80 12.85
C LYS A 13 2.74 -16.64 13.08
N ASN A 14 1.59 -16.20 12.61
CA ASN A 14 0.34 -16.92 12.73
C ASN A 14 0.36 -18.22 11.91
N PHE A 15 1.15 -18.27 10.83
CA PHE A 15 1.29 -19.44 9.95
C PHE A 15 2.29 -20.49 10.45
N TYR A 16 2.87 -20.34 11.65
CA TYR A 16 3.78 -21.32 12.21
C TYR A 16 3.07 -22.48 12.92
N PHE A 17 1.75 -22.45 12.98
CA PHE A 17 0.93 -23.47 13.62
C PHE A 17 0.19 -24.32 12.58
N LEU A 18 0.57 -25.60 12.46
CA LEU A 18 0.04 -26.49 11.43
C LEU A 18 -1.10 -27.35 11.94
N ASN A 19 -2.07 -27.63 11.06
CA ASN A 19 -3.11 -28.62 11.27
C ASN A 19 -2.79 -30.01 10.68
N MET A 20 -1.56 -30.24 10.20
CA MET A 20 -1.18 -31.53 9.59
C MET A 20 -1.33 -32.67 10.58
N GLY A 21 -2.00 -33.76 10.12
CA GLY A 21 -2.40 -34.87 10.95
C GLY A 21 -3.79 -34.74 11.57
N ALA A 22 -4.46 -33.62 11.38
CA ALA A 22 -5.84 -33.38 11.81
C ALA A 22 -6.86 -34.28 11.09
N THR A 23 -6.53 -34.76 9.91
CA THR A 23 -7.43 -35.44 8.97
C THR A 23 -8.62 -34.56 8.53
N ALA A 24 -9.81 -35.08 8.27
CA ALA A 24 -10.88 -34.33 7.62
C ALA A 24 -11.45 -33.17 8.46
N ILE A 25 -11.61 -33.37 9.77
CA ILE A 25 -12.34 -32.46 10.68
C ILE A 25 -11.56 -32.12 11.95
N GLY A 26 -10.28 -32.33 11.95
CA GLY A 26 -9.44 -31.96 13.09
C GLY A 26 -9.30 -33.02 14.18
N THR A 27 -9.94 -34.19 14.05
CA THR A 27 -9.93 -35.25 15.07
C THR A 27 -8.71 -36.15 15.01
N GLY A 28 -7.98 -36.16 13.90
CA GLY A 28 -6.85 -37.06 13.67
C GLY A 28 -7.25 -38.52 13.45
N ILE A 29 -8.53 -38.82 13.18
CA ILE A 29 -9.02 -40.16 12.94
C ILE A 29 -8.26 -40.84 11.81
N ASN A 30 -7.81 -42.08 12.02
CA ASN A 30 -7.00 -42.85 11.09
C ASN A 30 -5.58 -42.30 10.83
N SER A 31 -5.11 -41.33 11.60
CA SER A 31 -3.72 -40.84 11.56
C SER A 31 -2.92 -41.47 12.72
N ASP A 32 -1.63 -41.73 12.48
CA ASP A 32 -0.72 -42.12 13.56
C ASP A 32 -0.59 -40.93 14.55
N PRO A 33 -0.81 -41.12 15.85
CA PRO A 33 -0.70 -40.07 16.86
C PRO A 33 0.68 -39.39 16.92
N ALA A 34 1.74 -40.03 16.45
CA ALA A 34 3.08 -39.46 16.40
C ALA A 34 3.29 -38.54 15.19
N TYR A 35 2.49 -38.68 14.12
CA TYR A 35 2.65 -37.98 12.85
C TYR A 35 2.59 -36.44 12.99
N PRO A 36 1.63 -35.84 13.71
CA PRO A 36 1.54 -34.38 13.79
C PRO A 36 2.82 -33.71 14.34
N LYS A 37 3.44 -34.32 15.35
CA LYS A 37 4.69 -33.82 15.92
C LYS A 37 5.89 -34.07 15.01
N ALA A 38 5.93 -35.24 14.38
CA ALA A 38 7.03 -35.58 13.46
C ALA A 38 7.05 -34.66 12.22
N VAL A 39 5.90 -34.44 11.58
CA VAL A 39 5.80 -33.61 10.39
C VAL A 39 6.15 -32.16 10.69
N ALA A 40 5.67 -31.58 11.79
CA ALA A 40 6.01 -30.22 12.17
C ALA A 40 7.52 -30.04 12.42
N LYS A 41 8.18 -31.02 13.09
CA LYS A 41 9.62 -31.05 13.30
C LYS A 41 10.39 -31.07 11.98
N HIS A 42 9.98 -31.92 11.03
CA HIS A 42 10.63 -32.01 9.73
C HIS A 42 10.45 -30.73 8.91
N LEU A 43 9.26 -30.15 8.87
CA LEU A 43 9.01 -28.88 8.19
C LEU A 43 9.82 -27.74 8.80
N SER A 44 9.90 -27.69 10.14
CA SER A 44 10.74 -26.70 10.81
C SER A 44 12.22 -26.83 10.41
N ALA A 45 12.72 -28.06 10.30
CA ALA A 45 14.11 -28.31 9.88
C ALA A 45 14.37 -27.95 8.39
N ILE A 46 13.39 -28.18 7.51
CA ILE A 46 13.50 -27.89 6.07
C ILE A 46 13.41 -26.37 5.81
N THR A 47 12.49 -25.70 6.50
CA THR A 47 12.20 -24.28 6.23
C THR A 47 13.05 -23.32 7.05
N GLY A 48 13.62 -23.77 8.16
CA GLY A 48 14.28 -22.92 9.17
C GLY A 48 13.29 -22.08 10.00
N LEU A 49 11.98 -22.27 9.82
CA LEU A 49 10.94 -21.55 10.55
C LEU A 49 10.53 -22.32 11.81
N PRO A 50 10.06 -21.63 12.88
CA PRO A 50 9.66 -22.27 14.15
C PRO A 50 8.27 -22.93 14.06
N ILE A 51 8.12 -23.83 13.10
CA ILE A 51 6.85 -24.52 12.81
C ILE A 51 6.53 -25.52 13.92
N THR A 52 5.29 -25.50 14.39
CA THR A 52 4.77 -26.40 15.43
C THR A 52 3.37 -26.90 15.08
N THR A 53 2.94 -27.97 15.72
CA THR A 53 1.56 -28.46 15.62
C THR A 53 0.62 -27.53 16.40
N ALA A 54 -0.51 -27.16 15.82
CA ALA A 54 -1.54 -26.36 16.48
C ALA A 54 -2.08 -27.10 17.75
N LYS A 55 -2.39 -26.31 18.77
CA LYS A 55 -2.91 -26.87 20.04
C LYS A 55 -4.30 -27.49 19.90
N ASN A 56 -5.13 -26.90 19.06
CA ASN A 56 -6.48 -27.37 18.75
C ASN A 56 -6.58 -27.61 17.24
N LEU A 57 -6.49 -28.87 16.84
CA LEU A 57 -6.51 -29.25 15.43
C LEU A 57 -7.89 -29.08 14.79
N ILE A 58 -8.97 -29.15 15.58
CA ILE A 58 -10.33 -28.89 15.07
C ILE A 58 -10.46 -27.43 14.68
N ALA A 59 -10.08 -26.52 15.57
CA ALA A 59 -10.06 -25.08 15.24
C ALA A 59 -9.13 -24.79 14.05
N ALA A 60 -7.93 -25.32 14.03
CA ALA A 60 -6.96 -25.09 12.95
C ALA A 60 -7.36 -25.70 11.59
N THR A 61 -8.42 -26.50 11.53
CA THR A 61 -8.95 -27.10 10.29
C THR A 61 -10.06 -26.24 9.68
N ASN A 62 -10.78 -25.45 10.49
CA ASN A 62 -11.89 -24.65 9.99
C ASN A 62 -11.67 -23.14 10.08
N ASP A 63 -10.88 -22.68 11.04
CA ASP A 63 -10.62 -21.25 11.25
C ASP A 63 -9.53 -20.75 10.30
N THR A 64 -9.94 -19.94 9.34
CA THR A 64 -9.09 -19.32 8.33
C THR A 64 -8.84 -17.84 8.59
N SER A 65 -9.06 -17.36 9.82
CA SER A 65 -8.89 -15.94 10.20
C SER A 65 -7.48 -15.42 10.00
N ASP A 66 -6.46 -16.27 10.07
CA ASP A 66 -5.07 -15.88 9.79
C ASP A 66 -4.86 -15.52 8.32
N PHE A 67 -5.52 -16.19 7.38
CA PHE A 67 -5.51 -15.81 5.96
C PHE A 67 -6.19 -14.46 5.75
N VAL A 68 -7.30 -14.19 6.43
CA VAL A 68 -7.99 -12.88 6.38
C VAL A 68 -7.09 -11.78 6.93
N THR A 69 -6.43 -12.03 8.06
CA THR A 69 -5.50 -11.08 8.69
C THR A 69 -4.34 -10.75 7.75
N TYR A 70 -3.69 -11.77 7.17
CA TYR A 70 -2.57 -11.57 6.25
C TYR A 70 -3.00 -10.84 4.97
N SER A 71 -4.12 -11.24 4.38
CA SER A 71 -4.70 -10.57 3.21
C SER A 71 -5.03 -9.10 3.47
N SER A 72 -5.56 -8.80 4.66
CA SER A 72 -5.84 -7.42 5.07
C SER A 72 -4.58 -6.56 5.21
N GLU A 73 -3.46 -7.13 5.63
CA GLU A 73 -2.18 -6.41 5.64
C GLU A 73 -1.65 -6.14 4.21
N LEU A 74 -1.80 -7.10 3.28
CA LEU A 74 -1.49 -6.89 1.87
C LEU A 74 -2.37 -5.79 1.26
N LYS A 75 -3.68 -5.81 1.53
CA LYS A 75 -4.62 -4.75 1.13
C LYS A 75 -4.18 -3.40 1.67
N ARG A 76 -3.79 -3.31 2.94
CA ARG A 76 -3.36 -2.05 3.55
C ARG A 76 -2.11 -1.49 2.89
N LEU A 77 -1.13 -2.35 2.56
CA LEU A 77 0.04 -1.98 1.78
C LEU A 77 -0.38 -1.46 0.38
N ALA A 78 -1.28 -2.17 -0.30
CA ALA A 78 -1.78 -1.77 -1.61
C ALA A 78 -2.47 -0.40 -1.59
N VAL A 79 -3.32 -0.13 -0.60
CA VAL A 79 -3.98 1.18 -0.42
C VAL A 79 -2.95 2.29 -0.24
N LYS A 80 -1.91 2.06 0.56
CA LYS A 80 -0.84 3.03 0.76
C LYS A 80 -0.04 3.29 -0.52
N LEU A 81 0.30 2.25 -1.27
CA LEU A 81 1.01 2.38 -2.55
C LEU A 81 0.17 3.13 -3.58
N SER A 82 -1.12 2.81 -3.67
CA SER A 82 -2.06 3.54 -4.55
C SER A 82 -2.15 5.02 -4.19
N LYS A 83 -2.21 5.34 -2.89
CA LYS A 83 -2.20 6.75 -2.42
C LYS A 83 -0.92 7.48 -2.82
N ILE A 84 0.23 6.87 -2.65
CA ILE A 84 1.53 7.44 -3.09
C ILE A 84 1.52 7.68 -4.60
N CYS A 85 1.03 6.70 -5.38
CA CYS A 85 0.94 6.83 -6.83
C CYS A 85 -0.01 7.95 -7.27
N ASN A 86 -1.12 8.16 -6.56
CA ASN A 86 -2.02 9.28 -6.83
C ASN A 86 -1.33 10.62 -6.59
N ASP A 87 -0.53 10.74 -5.52
CA ASP A 87 0.25 11.96 -5.27
C ASP A 87 1.31 12.19 -6.35
N LEU A 88 2.05 11.16 -6.74
CA LEU A 88 3.05 11.27 -7.81
C LEU A 88 2.42 11.73 -9.13
N ARG A 89 1.24 11.20 -9.48
CA ARG A 89 0.49 11.61 -10.67
C ARG A 89 0.03 13.07 -10.58
N LEU A 90 -0.45 13.50 -9.42
CA LEU A 90 -0.91 14.86 -9.20
C LEU A 90 0.25 15.86 -9.25
N LEU A 91 1.32 15.59 -8.52
CA LEU A 91 2.50 16.46 -8.45
C LEU A 91 3.23 16.59 -9.80
N SER A 92 3.17 15.56 -10.65
CA SER A 92 3.76 15.56 -11.98
C SER A 92 2.83 16.08 -13.08
N SER A 93 1.60 16.50 -12.74
CA SER A 93 0.63 17.00 -13.72
C SER A 93 1.10 18.27 -14.42
N GLY A 94 0.84 18.38 -15.69
CA GLY A 94 1.26 19.53 -16.50
C GLY A 94 1.75 19.12 -17.89
N PRO A 95 2.81 19.76 -18.43
CA PRO A 95 3.87 20.55 -17.76
C PRO A 95 3.54 22.02 -17.50
N ARG A 96 2.56 22.62 -18.18
CA ARG A 96 2.29 24.08 -18.05
C ARG A 96 1.01 24.40 -17.29
N THR A 97 -0.01 23.56 -17.41
CA THR A 97 -1.36 23.77 -16.86
C THR A 97 -1.68 22.92 -15.63
N GLY A 98 -0.67 22.24 -15.06
CA GLY A 98 -0.78 21.45 -13.86
C GLY A 98 0.15 21.92 -12.74
N ILE A 99 0.32 21.09 -11.72
CA ILE A 99 1.17 21.40 -10.56
C ILE A 99 2.64 21.44 -10.97
N ALA A 100 3.12 20.41 -11.67
CA ALA A 100 4.46 20.31 -12.24
C ALA A 100 5.61 20.54 -11.22
N GLU A 101 5.42 20.14 -9.95
CA GLU A 101 6.45 20.22 -8.90
C GLU A 101 7.54 19.15 -9.06
N ILE A 102 7.19 18.03 -9.69
CA ILE A 102 8.11 16.93 -9.99
C ILE A 102 7.96 16.51 -11.45
N GLN A 103 9.00 15.88 -11.97
CA GLN A 103 8.99 15.18 -13.27
C GLN A 103 9.24 13.70 -13.03
N LEU A 104 8.38 12.87 -13.62
CA LEU A 104 8.56 11.42 -13.63
C LEU A 104 9.32 11.01 -14.89
N PRO A 105 10.11 9.93 -14.86
CA PRO A 105 10.77 9.40 -16.03
C PRO A 105 9.77 9.03 -17.13
N PRO A 106 9.95 9.51 -18.38
CA PRO A 106 9.11 9.10 -19.50
C PRO A 106 9.37 7.63 -19.84
N ARG A 107 8.32 6.81 -19.91
CA ARG A 107 8.45 5.37 -20.19
C ARG A 107 7.82 4.94 -21.50
N GLN A 108 6.84 5.70 -21.96
CA GLN A 108 6.21 5.46 -23.26
C GLN A 108 5.60 6.75 -23.82
N PRO A 109 5.37 6.83 -25.15
CA PRO A 109 4.58 7.92 -25.72
C PRO A 109 3.19 7.97 -25.08
N GLY A 110 2.75 9.15 -24.67
CA GLY A 110 1.47 9.31 -23.96
C GLY A 110 0.24 9.34 -24.88
N SER A 111 0.44 9.49 -26.20
CA SER A 111 -0.62 9.59 -27.18
C SER A 111 -0.09 9.42 -28.60
N SER A 112 -0.87 8.80 -29.47
CA SER A 112 -0.59 8.73 -30.92
C SER A 112 -0.96 10.02 -31.67
N ILE A 113 -1.81 10.87 -31.07
CA ILE A 113 -2.34 12.08 -31.70
C ILE A 113 -1.84 13.38 -31.06
N MET A 114 -1.17 13.31 -29.91
CA MET A 114 -0.60 14.47 -29.22
C MET A 114 0.93 14.33 -29.09
N PRO A 115 1.72 14.90 -29.99
CA PRO A 115 3.17 14.83 -29.93
C PRO A 115 3.71 15.39 -28.60
N GLY A 116 4.67 14.68 -28.00
CA GLY A 116 5.30 15.11 -26.76
C GLY A 116 4.50 14.89 -25.47
N LYS A 117 3.29 14.31 -25.55
CA LYS A 117 2.55 13.91 -24.36
C LYS A 117 3.23 12.73 -23.67
N VAL A 118 3.43 12.83 -22.36
CA VAL A 118 3.93 11.74 -21.49
C VAL A 118 2.91 11.51 -20.39
N ASN A 119 2.47 10.27 -20.23
CA ASN A 119 1.57 9.86 -19.14
C ASN A 119 2.38 9.24 -18.00
N PRO A 120 1.92 9.36 -16.74
CA PRO A 120 2.54 8.74 -15.56
C PRO A 120 2.17 7.26 -15.46
N VAL A 121 2.50 6.47 -16.51
CA VAL A 121 2.02 5.09 -16.69
C VAL A 121 2.45 4.13 -15.60
N ILE A 122 3.61 4.32 -14.99
CA ILE A 122 4.11 3.45 -13.93
C ILE A 122 3.28 3.61 -12.64
N PRO A 123 3.01 4.82 -12.12
CA PRO A 123 2.05 5.02 -11.04
C PRO A 123 0.63 4.52 -11.38
N GLU A 124 0.19 4.66 -12.63
CA GLU A 124 -1.10 4.14 -13.08
C GLU A 124 -1.16 2.62 -13.01
N ALA A 125 -0.14 1.92 -13.50
CA ALA A 125 -0.02 0.48 -13.42
C ALA A 125 0.01 -0.01 -11.95
N MET A 126 0.76 0.66 -11.07
CA MET A 126 0.80 0.31 -9.66
C MET A 126 -0.56 0.51 -8.98
N SER A 127 -1.34 1.53 -9.37
CA SER A 127 -2.70 1.72 -8.87
C SER A 127 -3.62 0.57 -9.29
N GLN A 128 -3.52 0.08 -10.55
CA GLN A 128 -4.30 -1.07 -11.03
C GLN A 128 -3.92 -2.36 -10.29
N ILE A 129 -2.64 -2.59 -10.03
CA ILE A 129 -2.17 -3.69 -9.17
C ILE A 129 -2.82 -3.58 -7.79
N SER A 130 -2.82 -2.40 -7.19
CA SER A 130 -3.43 -2.15 -5.88
C SER A 130 -4.94 -2.45 -5.88
N PHE A 131 -5.66 -2.11 -6.93
CA PHE A 131 -7.09 -2.42 -7.05
C PHE A 131 -7.33 -3.92 -7.13
N ARG A 132 -6.47 -4.66 -7.83
CA ARG A 132 -6.55 -6.12 -7.90
C ARG A 132 -6.32 -6.76 -6.52
N VAL A 133 -5.32 -6.32 -5.78
CA VAL A 133 -5.03 -6.80 -4.41
C VAL A 133 -6.19 -6.53 -3.46
N ILE A 134 -6.83 -5.35 -3.56
CA ILE A 134 -8.03 -5.03 -2.77
C ILE A 134 -9.18 -5.97 -3.10
N GLY A 135 -9.40 -6.28 -4.38
CA GLY A 135 -10.41 -7.25 -4.82
C GLY A 135 -10.12 -8.68 -4.31
N ASN A 136 -8.87 -9.08 -4.31
CA ASN A 136 -8.43 -10.38 -3.78
C ASN A 136 -8.68 -10.52 -2.28
N ASP A 137 -8.48 -9.45 -1.49
CA ASP A 137 -8.81 -9.44 -0.06
C ASP A 137 -10.30 -9.68 0.20
N LEU A 138 -11.17 -9.12 -0.62
CA LEU A 138 -12.60 -9.40 -0.54
C LEU A 138 -12.89 -10.88 -0.85
N THR A 139 -12.21 -11.46 -1.84
CA THR A 139 -12.32 -12.89 -2.16
C THR A 139 -11.91 -13.75 -0.97
N VAL A 140 -10.79 -13.45 -0.33
CA VAL A 140 -10.33 -14.16 0.88
C VAL A 140 -11.35 -14.04 2.01
N THR A 141 -11.89 -12.86 2.25
CA THR A 141 -12.90 -12.60 3.28
C THR A 141 -14.16 -13.44 3.07
N LEU A 142 -14.71 -13.46 1.84
CA LEU A 142 -15.91 -14.24 1.51
C LEU A 142 -15.65 -15.75 1.57
N ALA A 143 -14.49 -16.21 1.14
CA ALA A 143 -14.12 -17.62 1.21
C ALA A 143 -13.91 -18.09 2.66
N ALA A 144 -13.39 -17.24 3.53
CA ALA A 144 -13.25 -17.53 4.95
C ALA A 144 -14.62 -17.64 5.65
N GLU A 145 -15.56 -16.75 5.35
CA GLU A 145 -16.90 -16.76 5.90
C GLU A 145 -17.71 -17.97 5.45
N ALA A 146 -17.50 -18.48 4.23
CA ALA A 146 -18.27 -19.53 3.62
C ALA A 146 -17.98 -20.96 4.15
N GLY A 147 -17.01 -21.15 5.06
CA GLY A 147 -16.74 -22.42 5.73
C GLY A 147 -17.95 -22.92 6.51
N GLN A 148 -18.07 -24.23 6.65
CA GLN A 148 -19.18 -24.84 7.37
C GLN A 148 -18.67 -25.80 8.44
N LEU A 149 -19.13 -25.63 9.69
CA LEU A 149 -18.78 -26.43 10.84
C LEU A 149 -17.25 -26.56 11.01
N GLU A 150 -16.70 -27.76 10.99
CA GLU A 150 -15.29 -28.03 11.27
C GLU A 150 -14.40 -28.02 10.01
N LEU A 151 -14.90 -27.53 8.85
CA LEU A 151 -14.15 -27.55 7.59
C LEU A 151 -14.41 -26.30 6.75
N ASN A 152 -13.36 -25.71 6.23
CA ASN A 152 -13.45 -24.72 5.16
C ASN A 152 -12.91 -25.33 3.84
N VAL A 153 -13.78 -25.51 2.85
CA VAL A 153 -13.42 -26.08 1.54
C VAL A 153 -12.90 -25.03 0.55
N PHE A 154 -12.87 -23.77 0.92
CA PHE A 154 -12.51 -22.64 0.04
C PHE A 154 -11.06 -22.18 0.21
N GLU A 155 -10.23 -22.87 0.99
CA GLU A 155 -8.80 -22.59 1.12
C GLU A 155 -8.07 -22.45 -0.24
N PRO A 156 -8.34 -23.29 -1.26
CA PRO A 156 -7.65 -23.15 -2.55
C PRO A 156 -7.81 -21.77 -3.19
N VAL A 157 -9.00 -21.17 -3.16
CA VAL A 157 -9.20 -19.82 -3.72
C VAL A 157 -8.60 -18.73 -2.84
N MET A 158 -8.57 -18.91 -1.52
CA MET A 158 -7.87 -18.00 -0.60
C MET A 158 -6.38 -17.96 -0.89
N LEU A 159 -5.75 -19.15 -0.99
CA LEU A 159 -4.33 -19.27 -1.31
C LEU A 159 -4.01 -18.65 -2.67
N TYR A 160 -4.81 -18.93 -3.69
CA TYR A 160 -4.63 -18.36 -5.01
C TYR A 160 -4.67 -16.82 -4.97
N ALA A 161 -5.66 -16.24 -4.31
CA ALA A 161 -5.83 -14.79 -4.19
C ALA A 161 -4.66 -14.14 -3.42
N ILE A 162 -4.17 -14.79 -2.37
CA ILE A 162 -3.02 -14.31 -1.58
C ILE A 162 -1.73 -14.39 -2.41
N TYR A 163 -1.44 -15.52 -3.07
CA TYR A 163 -0.25 -15.67 -3.91
C TYR A 163 -0.23 -14.67 -5.05
N GLU A 164 -1.36 -14.51 -5.77
CA GLU A 164 -1.48 -13.50 -6.82
C GLU A 164 -1.19 -12.09 -6.26
N SER A 165 -1.73 -11.76 -5.09
CA SER A 165 -1.52 -10.46 -4.45
C SER A 165 -0.05 -10.23 -4.08
N VAL A 166 0.63 -11.23 -3.53
CA VAL A 166 2.04 -11.16 -3.18
C VAL A 166 2.91 -10.97 -4.43
N GLU A 167 2.71 -11.78 -5.48
CA GLU A 167 3.45 -11.64 -6.74
C GLU A 167 3.25 -10.27 -7.38
N LEU A 168 2.01 -9.82 -7.48
CA LEU A 168 1.68 -8.51 -8.04
C LEU A 168 2.33 -7.38 -7.24
N LEU A 169 2.31 -7.44 -5.91
CA LEU A 169 2.95 -6.43 -5.06
C LEU A 169 4.48 -6.45 -5.19
N ILE A 170 5.12 -7.61 -5.19
CA ILE A 170 6.58 -7.71 -5.34
C ILE A 170 7.02 -7.10 -6.68
N ASN A 171 6.40 -7.53 -7.78
CA ASN A 171 6.75 -7.06 -9.12
C ASN A 171 6.37 -5.59 -9.31
N GLY A 172 5.21 -5.18 -8.81
CA GLY A 172 4.72 -3.80 -8.88
C GLY A 172 5.60 -2.82 -8.10
N MET A 173 6.01 -3.16 -6.89
CA MET A 173 6.93 -2.32 -6.09
C MET A 173 8.31 -2.22 -6.74
N LYS A 174 8.84 -3.31 -7.31
CA LYS A 174 10.09 -3.28 -8.06
C LYS A 174 9.98 -2.37 -9.28
N MET A 175 8.93 -2.52 -10.06
CA MET A 175 8.62 -1.66 -11.20
C MET A 175 8.50 -0.20 -10.78
N LEU A 176 7.69 0.11 -9.74
CA LEU A 176 7.49 1.46 -9.26
C LEU A 176 8.82 2.11 -8.83
N ARG A 177 9.68 1.39 -8.13
CA ARG A 177 10.98 1.90 -7.71
C ARG A 177 11.87 2.19 -8.91
N VAL A 178 12.15 1.17 -9.73
CA VAL A 178 13.17 1.25 -10.79
C VAL A 178 12.73 2.14 -11.95
N GLU A 179 11.44 2.04 -12.33
CA GLU A 179 10.94 2.71 -13.53
C GLU A 179 10.33 4.10 -13.24
N CYS A 180 10.15 4.45 -11.95
CA CYS A 180 9.59 5.75 -11.58
C CYS A 180 10.40 6.44 -10.48
N VAL A 181 10.44 5.88 -9.26
CA VAL A 181 10.95 6.59 -8.07
C VAL A 181 12.42 6.97 -8.20
N ASP A 182 13.28 6.05 -8.66
CA ASP A 182 14.73 6.26 -8.81
C ASP A 182 15.06 7.36 -9.83
N GLY A 183 14.12 7.76 -10.69
CA GLY A 183 14.31 8.78 -11.73
C GLY A 183 13.46 10.05 -11.53
N ILE A 184 12.87 10.26 -10.35
CA ILE A 184 12.10 11.49 -10.07
C ILE A 184 13.05 12.70 -10.00
N VAL A 185 12.68 13.77 -10.70
CA VAL A 185 13.38 15.05 -10.65
C VAL A 185 12.46 16.12 -10.08
N GLY A 186 12.93 16.87 -9.09
CA GLY A 186 12.20 18.01 -8.52
C GLY A 186 12.28 19.25 -9.44
N ASN A 187 11.16 19.95 -9.60
CA ASN A 187 11.11 21.24 -10.27
C ASN A 187 11.15 22.37 -9.22
N PHE A 188 12.35 22.68 -8.76
CA PHE A 188 12.56 23.61 -7.65
C PHE A 188 12.07 25.03 -7.96
N GLU A 189 12.19 25.51 -9.20
CA GLU A 189 11.71 26.85 -9.56
C GLU A 189 10.18 26.92 -9.53
N ARG A 190 9.51 25.86 -10.01
CA ARG A 190 8.06 25.77 -9.91
C ARG A 190 7.58 25.67 -8.44
N GLY A 191 8.28 24.90 -7.63
CA GLY A 191 8.00 24.82 -6.19
C GLY A 191 8.14 26.19 -5.49
N LYS A 192 9.19 26.95 -5.78
CA LYS A 192 9.37 28.31 -5.27
C LYS A 192 8.25 29.24 -5.71
N GLU A 193 7.85 29.20 -6.97
CA GLU A 193 6.74 29.99 -7.51
C GLU A 193 5.43 29.67 -6.80
N LEU A 194 5.10 28.40 -6.64
CA LEU A 194 3.87 27.97 -5.94
C LEU A 194 3.85 28.42 -4.48
N VAL A 195 4.98 28.27 -3.76
CA VAL A 195 5.10 28.73 -2.38
C VAL A 195 4.96 30.26 -2.31
N ARG A 196 5.64 31.01 -3.19
CA ARG A 196 5.59 32.49 -3.21
C ARG A 196 4.17 33.00 -3.45
N ASN A 197 3.41 32.31 -4.29
CA ASN A 197 2.04 32.70 -4.63
C ASN A 197 1.00 32.12 -3.64
N SER A 198 1.42 31.27 -2.69
CA SER A 198 0.51 30.69 -1.71
C SER A 198 0.16 31.68 -0.60
N ILE A 199 -1.14 31.86 -0.36
CA ILE A 199 -1.62 32.67 0.76
C ILE A 199 -1.30 32.00 2.09
N SER A 200 -1.20 30.67 2.12
CA SER A 200 -0.92 29.90 3.33
C SER A 200 0.43 30.23 3.97
N ILE A 201 1.37 30.84 3.22
CA ILE A 201 2.67 31.28 3.76
C ILE A 201 2.50 32.32 4.89
N VAL A 202 1.39 33.04 4.91
CA VAL A 202 1.07 34.00 6.00
C VAL A 202 1.04 33.33 7.37
N THR A 203 0.73 32.02 7.43
CA THR A 203 0.71 31.27 8.68
C THR A 203 2.07 31.23 9.38
N ALA A 204 3.16 31.20 8.59
CA ALA A 204 4.51 31.25 9.14
C ALA A 204 4.85 32.58 9.80
N LEU A 205 4.11 33.64 9.51
CA LEU A 205 4.30 34.98 10.08
C LEU A 205 3.53 35.16 11.40
N ASN A 206 2.55 34.31 11.72
CA ASN A 206 1.75 34.45 12.93
C ASN A 206 2.58 34.61 14.23
N PRO A 207 3.69 33.90 14.46
CA PRO A 207 4.51 34.08 15.66
C PRO A 207 5.17 35.46 15.73
N VAL A 208 5.35 36.14 14.60
CA VAL A 208 6.06 37.44 14.51
C VAL A 208 5.10 38.61 14.53
N ILE A 209 4.06 38.57 13.71
CA ILE A 209 3.12 39.71 13.51
C ILE A 209 1.78 39.53 14.20
N GLY A 210 1.50 38.35 14.74
CA GLY A 210 0.22 37.99 15.35
C GLY A 210 -0.89 37.66 14.35
N TYR A 211 -1.91 36.93 14.83
CA TYR A 211 -3.00 36.41 14.00
C TYR A 211 -3.83 37.51 13.28
N GLY A 212 -4.09 38.64 13.97
CA GLY A 212 -4.89 39.73 13.41
C GLY A 212 -4.22 40.39 12.23
N ALA A 213 -2.93 40.73 12.34
CA ALA A 213 -2.13 41.29 11.24
C ALA A 213 -1.96 40.31 10.10
N ALA A 214 -1.67 39.04 10.40
CA ALA A 214 -1.58 37.97 9.42
C ALA A 214 -2.89 37.79 8.61
N THR A 215 -4.05 37.86 9.28
CA THR A 215 -5.36 37.81 8.62
C THR A 215 -5.56 39.01 7.68
N SER A 216 -5.13 40.21 8.09
CA SER A 216 -5.26 41.42 7.28
C SER A 216 -4.39 41.33 6.01
N VAL A 217 -3.16 40.82 6.13
CA VAL A 217 -2.26 40.58 5.02
C VAL A 217 -2.84 39.54 4.05
N ALA A 218 -3.39 38.44 4.56
CA ALA A 218 -4.02 37.39 3.74
C ALA A 218 -5.20 37.94 2.93
N LYS A 219 -6.05 38.77 3.55
CA LYS A 219 -7.18 39.41 2.87
C LYS A 219 -6.72 40.39 1.78
N ALA A 220 -5.70 41.19 2.06
CA ALA A 220 -5.12 42.12 1.08
C ALA A 220 -4.51 41.35 -0.11
N ALA A 221 -3.78 40.26 0.16
CA ALA A 221 -3.19 39.41 -0.88
C ALA A 221 -4.25 38.87 -1.84
N LEU A 222 -5.40 38.43 -1.31
CA LEU A 222 -6.53 37.95 -2.12
C LEU A 222 -7.21 39.06 -2.92
N GLN A 223 -7.47 40.22 -2.29
CA GLN A 223 -8.16 41.35 -2.93
C GLN A 223 -7.34 42.03 -4.02
N GLU A 224 -6.04 42.19 -3.77
CA GLU A 224 -5.11 42.87 -4.65
C GLU A 224 -4.46 41.92 -5.67
N ASN A 225 -4.73 40.60 -5.58
CA ASN A 225 -4.08 39.56 -6.38
C ASN A 225 -2.55 39.66 -6.34
N ARG A 226 -1.99 39.85 -5.15
CA ARG A 226 -0.54 40.02 -4.89
C ARG A 226 -0.03 38.95 -3.97
N SER A 227 1.27 38.65 -4.03
CA SER A 227 1.87 37.69 -3.13
C SER A 227 1.90 38.25 -1.69
N VAL A 228 1.74 37.36 -0.71
CA VAL A 228 1.92 37.68 0.71
C VAL A 228 3.31 38.23 0.98
N TYR A 229 4.31 37.68 0.32
CA TYR A 229 5.71 38.09 0.45
C TYR A 229 5.91 39.55 0.09
N ASP A 230 5.39 39.97 -1.06
CA ASP A 230 5.53 41.36 -1.55
C ASP A 230 4.79 42.35 -0.62
N LEU A 231 3.60 42.01 -0.16
CA LEU A 231 2.82 42.84 0.75
C LEU A 231 3.45 43.00 2.16
N VAL A 232 4.16 42.00 2.64
CA VAL A 232 4.86 42.07 3.95
C VAL A 232 6.13 42.92 3.87
N LEU A 233 6.83 42.92 2.73
CA LEU A 233 8.04 43.75 2.54
C LEU A 233 7.72 45.27 2.38
N GLU A 234 6.50 45.58 1.96
CA GLU A 234 6.08 46.98 1.75
C GLU A 234 5.47 47.63 3.01
N ARG A 235 5.13 46.83 4.03
CA ARG A 235 4.48 47.31 5.27
C ARG A 235 5.39 47.17 6.48
#